data_570339d9f35ef443c7e627276732f5db
#
_entry.id   570339d9f35ef443c7e627276732f5db
#
_cell.length_a   1.000
_cell.length_b   1.000
_cell.length_c   1.000
_cell.angle_alpha   90.00
_cell.angle_beta   90.00
_cell.angle_gamma   90.00
#
_symmetry.space_group_name_H-M   'P 1'
#
loop_
_entity.id
_entity.type
_entity.pdbx_description
1 polymer ?
#
loop_
_entity_poly.entity_id
_entity_poly.type
_entity_poly.pdbx_seq_one_letter_code
_entity_poly.pdbx_strand_id
1 'polypeptide(L)'
;MIRDRTLQARQKLLGKLPITGELLRGSLLERTVRHRSGCPKCARGEGHRVFVLTVSYAGGRTRQVSVRRERVGEVRRWLDNYQKLKEAIEAICELNHELLRPAAASSKRGRKTHD
;
A
#
# COMPACT_ATOMS: atom_id res chain seq x y z
N MET A 1 -8.94 5.65 30.94
CA MET A 1 -7.57 6.09 30.82
C MET A 1 -7.07 6.01 29.40
N ILE A 2 -6.12 6.85 29.09
CA ILE A 2 -5.59 6.89 27.72
C ILE A 2 -5.03 5.57 27.28
N ARG A 3 -4.32 4.91 28.19
CA ARG A 3 -3.72 3.64 27.84
C ARG A 3 -4.77 2.57 27.52
N ASP A 4 -5.89 2.60 28.26
CA ASP A 4 -6.96 1.65 27.99
C ASP A 4 -7.61 1.93 26.64
N ARG A 5 -7.79 3.20 26.31
CA ARG A 5 -8.34 3.55 25.01
C ARG A 5 -7.42 3.12 23.90
N THR A 6 -6.13 3.30 24.10
CA THR A 6 -5.15 2.91 23.09
C THR A 6 -5.20 1.40 22.88
N LEU A 7 -5.27 0.63 23.95
CA LEU A 7 -5.36 -0.82 23.84
C LEU A 7 -6.64 -1.24 23.14
N GLN A 8 -7.76 -0.59 23.47
CA GLN A 8 -9.01 -0.90 22.83
C GLN A 8 -9.00 -0.56 21.35
N ALA A 9 -8.41 0.59 21.00
CA ALA A 9 -8.30 0.99 19.61
C ALA A 9 -7.47 0.00 18.82
N ARG A 10 -6.36 -0.45 19.41
CA ARG A 10 -5.50 -1.42 18.77
C ARG A 10 -6.22 -2.74 18.56
N GLN A 11 -6.94 -3.20 19.57
CA GLN A 11 -7.69 -4.43 19.48
C GLN A 11 -8.72 -4.36 18.36
N LYS A 12 -9.39 -3.24 18.26
CA LYS A 12 -10.38 -3.04 17.22
C LYS A 12 -9.77 -3.09 15.84
N LEU A 13 -8.61 -2.44 15.67
CA LEU A 13 -7.92 -2.46 14.39
C LEU A 13 -7.44 -3.87 14.03
N LEU A 14 -6.92 -4.61 15.02
CA LEU A 14 -6.49 -5.97 14.76
C LEU A 14 -7.65 -6.84 14.30
N GLY A 15 -8.83 -6.63 14.85
CA GLY A 15 -9.98 -7.40 14.46
C GLY A 15 -10.53 -7.02 13.10
N LYS A 16 -10.11 -5.89 12.56
CA LYS A 16 -10.59 -5.43 11.26
C LYS A 16 -9.57 -5.49 10.16
N LEU A 17 -8.45 -6.17 10.39
CA LEU A 17 -7.44 -6.25 9.36
C LEU A 17 -8.02 -6.90 8.10
N PRO A 18 -7.83 -6.26 6.95
CA PRO A 18 -8.37 -6.78 5.70
C PRO A 18 -7.45 -7.85 5.12
N ILE A 19 -7.44 -8.99 5.76
CA ILE A 19 -6.60 -10.10 5.31
C ILE A 19 -7.37 -11.14 4.53
N THR A 20 -8.64 -10.89 4.24
CA THR A 20 -9.39 -11.77 3.36
C THR A 20 -9.16 -11.32 1.93
N GLY A 21 -8.99 -12.25 1.04
CA GLY A 21 -8.72 -11.92 -0.34
C GLY A 21 -7.23 -11.79 -0.59
N GLU A 22 -6.91 -11.56 -1.83
CA GLU A 22 -5.51 -11.54 -2.24
C GLU A 22 -4.87 -10.19 -1.98
N LEU A 23 -3.57 -10.23 -1.76
CA LEU A 23 -2.78 -9.02 -1.52
C LEU A 23 -1.74 -8.90 -2.62
N LEU A 24 -1.57 -7.69 -3.12
CA LEU A 24 -0.57 -7.45 -4.14
C LEU A 24 0.11 -6.12 -3.87
N ARG A 25 1.43 -6.13 -3.86
CA ARG A 25 2.22 -4.94 -3.66
C ARG A 25 2.76 -4.46 -5.00
N GLY A 26 2.75 -3.17 -5.23
CA GLY A 26 3.29 -2.61 -6.45
C GLY A 26 2.49 -1.44 -6.94
N SER A 27 2.84 -0.96 -8.12
CA SER A 27 2.14 0.13 -8.78
C SER A 27 1.71 -0.31 -10.15
N LEU A 28 0.46 -0.08 -10.48
CA LEU A 28 -0.07 -0.42 -11.79
C LEU A 28 0.01 0.80 -12.67
N LEU A 29 0.70 0.67 -13.79
CA LEU A 29 0.89 1.75 -14.73
C LEU A 29 0.28 1.38 -16.07
N GLU A 30 -0.30 2.37 -16.72
CA GLU A 30 -0.81 2.20 -18.07
C GLU A 30 0.18 2.90 -19.00
N ARG A 31 0.62 2.19 -20.02
CA ARG A 31 1.59 2.72 -20.97
C ARG A 31 1.09 2.49 -22.37
N THR A 32 1.47 3.38 -23.27
CA THR A 32 1.19 3.23 -24.68
C THR A 32 2.46 2.75 -25.37
N VAL A 33 2.36 1.60 -26.03
CA VAL A 33 3.48 1.02 -26.73
C VAL A 33 3.19 1.02 -28.22
N ARG A 34 4.16 1.42 -29.03
CA ARG A 34 4.01 1.41 -30.48
C ARG A 34 4.95 0.38 -31.06
N HIS A 35 4.39 -0.49 -31.87
CA HIS A 35 5.19 -1.48 -32.56
C HIS A 35 5.67 -0.90 -33.88
N ARG A 36 6.84 -1.32 -34.32
CA ARG A 36 7.40 -0.78 -35.54
C ARG A 36 6.72 -1.25 -36.79
N SER A 37 6.25 -2.49 -36.77
CA SER A 37 5.59 -3.03 -37.95
C SER A 37 4.62 -4.13 -37.53
N GLY A 38 3.75 -4.50 -38.48
CA GLY A 38 2.85 -5.61 -38.27
C GLY A 38 1.68 -5.37 -37.35
N CYS A 39 1.48 -4.14 -36.90
CA CYS A 39 0.37 -3.82 -36.02
C CYS A 39 -0.53 -2.78 -36.65
N PRO A 40 -1.79 -3.12 -36.95
CA PRO A 40 -2.71 -2.16 -37.57
C PRO A 40 -2.93 -0.90 -36.74
N LYS A 41 -3.00 -1.04 -35.41
CA LYS A 41 -3.19 0.13 -34.57
C LYS A 41 -1.97 1.03 -34.60
N CYS A 42 -0.79 0.46 -34.56
CA CYS A 42 0.43 1.26 -34.61
C CYS A 42 0.60 1.91 -35.98
N ALA A 43 0.18 1.22 -37.02
CA ALA A 43 0.24 1.77 -38.35
C ALA A 43 -0.64 3.01 -38.49
N ARG A 44 -1.73 3.06 -37.71
CA ARG A 44 -2.59 4.24 -37.68
C ARG A 44 -2.13 5.27 -36.67
N GLY A 45 -1.01 5.05 -36.00
CA GLY A 45 -0.50 5.99 -35.04
C GLY A 45 -1.13 5.90 -33.66
N GLU A 46 -2.00 4.93 -33.44
CA GLU A 46 -2.70 4.81 -32.17
C GLU A 46 -1.89 4.17 -31.06
N GLY A 47 -1.05 3.22 -31.42
CA GLY A 47 -0.31 2.47 -30.42
C GLY A 47 -1.19 1.47 -29.67
N HIS A 48 -0.59 0.79 -28.73
CA HIS A 48 -1.29 -0.16 -27.87
C HIS A 48 -1.19 0.27 -26.44
N ARG A 49 -2.28 0.13 -25.71
CA ARG A 49 -2.28 0.35 -24.29
C ARG A 49 -1.94 -0.94 -23.61
N VAL A 50 -0.94 -0.90 -22.75
CA VAL A 50 -0.55 -2.05 -21.96
C VAL A 50 -0.52 -1.65 -20.50
N PHE A 51 -0.76 -2.63 -19.64
CA PHE A 51 -0.73 -2.41 -18.21
C PHE A 51 0.46 -3.15 -17.63
N VAL A 52 1.22 -2.47 -16.80
CA VAL A 52 2.43 -3.03 -16.22
C VAL A 52 2.40 -2.82 -14.72
N LEU A 53 2.60 -3.90 -13.97
CA LEU A 53 2.74 -3.82 -12.54
C LEU A 53 4.23 -3.71 -12.23
N THR A 54 4.62 -2.66 -11.53
CA THR A 54 6.00 -2.45 -11.14
C THR A 54 6.13 -2.70 -9.65
N VAL A 55 7.05 -3.56 -9.26
CA VAL A 55 7.29 -3.90 -7.86
C VAL A 55 8.73 -3.58 -7.53
N SER A 56 8.93 -2.83 -6.45
CA SER A 56 10.26 -2.45 -6.00
C SER A 56 10.68 -3.35 -4.85
N TYR A 57 11.96 -3.72 -4.86
CA TYR A 57 12.54 -4.58 -3.83
C TYR A 57 13.71 -3.88 -3.16
N ALA A 58 14.12 -4.41 -2.03
CA ALA A 58 15.26 -3.87 -1.32
C ALA A 58 16.49 -3.91 -2.22
N GLY A 59 17.36 -2.93 -2.07
CA GLY A 59 18.56 -2.85 -2.88
C GLY A 59 18.36 -2.15 -4.22
N GLY A 60 17.22 -1.51 -4.40
CA GLY A 60 16.97 -0.75 -5.63
C GLY A 60 16.53 -1.57 -6.82
N ARG A 61 16.25 -2.85 -6.62
CA ARG A 61 15.79 -3.68 -7.72
C ARG A 61 14.31 -3.49 -7.95
N THR A 62 13.89 -3.61 -9.20
CA THR A 62 12.49 -3.56 -9.55
C THR A 62 12.15 -4.72 -10.47
N ARG A 63 10.88 -5.10 -10.47
CA ARG A 63 10.39 -6.11 -11.37
C ARG A 63 9.15 -5.56 -12.04
N GLN A 64 9.00 -5.84 -13.32
CA GLN A 64 7.83 -5.43 -14.08
C GLN A 64 7.11 -6.66 -14.58
N VAL A 65 5.80 -6.65 -14.40
CA VAL A 65 4.96 -7.76 -14.82
C VAL A 65 3.85 -7.21 -15.69
N SER A 66 3.72 -7.76 -16.88
CA SER A 66 2.63 -7.36 -17.77
C SER A 66 1.31 -7.88 -17.23
N VAL A 67 0.29 -7.06 -17.27
CA VAL A 67 -1.02 -7.42 -16.77
C VAL A 67 -2.00 -7.35 -17.93
N ARG A 68 -2.73 -8.44 -18.14
CA ARG A 68 -3.73 -8.47 -19.19
C ARG A 68 -4.87 -7.54 -18.84
N ARG A 69 -5.43 -6.91 -19.87
CA ARG A 69 -6.53 -5.97 -19.67
C ARG A 69 -7.67 -6.58 -18.84
N GLU A 70 -7.97 -7.84 -19.10
CA GLU A 70 -9.04 -8.54 -18.41
C GLU A 70 -8.81 -8.67 -16.91
N ARG A 71 -7.56 -8.62 -16.49
CA ARG A 71 -7.22 -8.79 -15.09
C ARG A 71 -6.93 -7.49 -14.36
N VAL A 72 -7.03 -6.37 -15.04
CA VAL A 72 -6.71 -5.07 -14.43
C VAL A 72 -7.60 -4.78 -13.22
N GLY A 73 -8.89 -5.07 -13.34
CA GLY A 73 -9.80 -4.84 -12.21
C GLY A 73 -9.42 -5.68 -11.00
N GLU A 74 -9.07 -6.93 -11.23
CA GLU A 74 -8.65 -7.83 -10.17
C GLU A 74 -7.36 -7.34 -9.52
N VAL A 75 -6.41 -6.94 -10.34
CA VAL A 75 -5.13 -6.44 -9.84
C VAL A 75 -5.34 -5.19 -8.99
N ARG A 76 -6.22 -4.29 -9.44
CA ARG A 76 -6.50 -3.09 -8.67
C ARG A 76 -7.10 -3.39 -7.31
N ARG A 77 -7.99 -4.39 -7.25
CA ARG A 77 -8.56 -4.80 -5.97
C ARG A 77 -7.50 -5.36 -5.04
N TRP A 78 -6.58 -6.16 -5.58
CA TRP A 78 -5.51 -6.76 -4.77
C TRP A 78 -4.55 -5.69 -4.26
N LEU A 79 -4.25 -4.69 -5.10
CA LEU A 79 -3.41 -3.56 -4.67
C LEU A 79 -4.11 -2.76 -3.58
N ASP A 80 -5.41 -2.55 -3.73
CA ASP A 80 -6.18 -1.82 -2.73
C ASP A 80 -6.21 -2.58 -1.40
N ASN A 81 -6.36 -3.90 -1.47
CA ASN A 81 -6.32 -4.72 -0.27
C ASN A 81 -5.00 -4.58 0.47
N TYR A 82 -3.90 -4.59 -0.28
CA TYR A 82 -2.60 -4.42 0.32
C TYR A 82 -2.47 -3.04 0.97
N GLN A 83 -2.94 -2.01 0.27
CA GLN A 83 -2.86 -0.65 0.79
C GLN A 83 -3.66 -0.51 2.08
N LYS A 84 -4.85 -1.08 2.12
CA LYS A 84 -5.67 -1.03 3.33
C LYS A 84 -5.00 -1.75 4.49
N LEU A 85 -4.40 -2.90 4.21
CA LEU A 85 -3.70 -3.64 5.24
C LEU A 85 -2.51 -2.85 5.76
N LYS A 86 -1.77 -2.21 4.84
CA LYS A 86 -0.62 -1.41 5.20
C LYS A 86 -1.02 -0.26 6.10
N GLU A 87 -2.12 0.42 5.77
CA GLU A 87 -2.61 1.52 6.57
C GLU A 87 -3.01 1.05 7.97
N ALA A 88 -3.64 -0.12 8.05
CA ALA A 88 -4.03 -0.67 9.34
C ALA A 88 -2.80 -1.00 10.18
N ILE A 89 -1.78 -1.58 9.55
CA ILE A 89 -0.55 -1.89 10.25
C ILE A 89 0.11 -0.63 10.77
N GLU A 90 0.16 0.43 9.96
CA GLU A 90 0.73 1.69 10.39
C GLU A 90 -0.03 2.28 11.56
N ALA A 91 -1.36 2.21 11.51
CA ALA A 91 -2.16 2.72 12.61
C ALA A 91 -1.89 1.96 13.90
N ILE A 92 -1.73 0.64 13.79
CA ILE A 92 -1.41 -0.17 14.96
C ILE A 92 -0.05 0.21 15.53
N CYS A 93 0.93 0.45 14.63
CA CYS A 93 2.25 0.87 15.07
C CYS A 93 2.19 2.19 15.83
N GLU A 94 1.38 3.13 15.34
CA GLU A 94 1.22 4.41 16.01
C GLU A 94 0.65 4.23 17.41
N LEU A 95 -0.33 3.35 17.55
CA LEU A 95 -0.89 3.09 18.86
C LEU A 95 0.14 2.46 19.79
N ASN A 96 0.96 1.58 19.27
CA ASN A 96 2.01 0.96 20.07
C ASN A 96 3.06 1.97 20.49
N HIS A 97 3.34 2.97 19.64
CA HIS A 97 4.23 4.06 20.01
C HIS A 97 3.66 4.81 21.23
N GLU A 98 2.35 5.02 21.23
CA GLU A 98 1.71 5.66 22.37
C GLU A 98 1.90 4.86 23.64
N LEU A 99 1.79 3.55 23.52
CA LEU A 99 1.93 2.69 24.71
C LEU A 99 3.33 2.69 25.28
N LEU A 100 4.32 3.10 24.49
CA LEU A 100 5.69 3.18 24.97
C LEU A 100 6.00 4.45 25.73
N ARG A 101 5.13 5.43 25.68
CA ARG A 101 5.36 6.66 26.39
C ARG A 101 5.24 6.46 27.89
N PRO A 102 6.09 7.11 28.69
CA PRO A 102 5.95 7.04 30.13
C PRO A 102 4.58 7.57 30.54
N ALA A 103 3.91 6.84 31.37
CA ALA A 103 2.53 7.14 31.65
C ALA A 103 2.28 8.49 32.28
N ALA A 104 2.93 8.80 33.32
CA ALA A 104 2.54 9.97 34.00
C ALA A 104 3.43 11.15 33.87
N ALA A 105 4.66 10.91 33.99
CA ALA A 105 5.56 12.00 33.99
C ALA A 105 5.54 12.77 32.72
N SER A 106 5.30 12.09 31.67
CA SER A 106 5.37 12.72 30.38
C SER A 106 4.37 13.82 30.21
N SER A 107 3.27 13.71 30.87
CA SER A 107 2.26 14.68 30.62
C SER A 107 2.66 16.09 31.02
N LYS A 108 3.58 16.20 31.92
CA LYS A 108 3.91 17.47 32.28
C LYS A 108 4.89 18.12 31.53
N ARG A 109 5.74 17.53 31.18
CA ARG A 109 6.76 18.14 30.55
C ARG A 109 6.81 17.95 29.23
N GLY A 110 6.00 17.31 28.94
CA GLY A 110 5.95 16.97 27.61
C GLY A 110 6.58 17.75 26.69
N ARG A 111 6.83 18.18 27.22
CA ARG A 111 7.22 18.63 26.58
C ARG A 111 8.31 18.61 25.97
N LYS A 112 8.86 18.88 26.25
CA LYS A 112 9.80 19.03 25.71
C LYS A 112 10.59 18.21 25.10
N THR A 113 10.81 18.11 25.27
CA THR A 113 11.51 17.46 24.64
C THR A 113 11.74 16.85 23.84
N HIS A 114 12.06 17.03 23.77
CA HIS A 114 12.33 16.49 22.95
C HIS A 114 12.66 15.94 22.44
N ASP A 115 12.89 15.78 22.48
CA ASP A 115 13.22 15.32 21.78
C ASP A 115 13.33 14.98 21.15
#